data_c26977ad9d0a3013163d6f2496fb6735
#
_entry.id   c26977ad9d0a3013163d6f2496fb6735
#
_cell.length_a   1.000
_cell.length_b   1.000
_cell.length_c   1.000
_cell.angle_alpha   90.00
_cell.angle_beta   90.00
_cell.angle_gamma   90.00
#
_symmetry.space_group_name_H-M   'P 1'
#
loop_
_entity.id
_entity.type
_entity.pdbx_description
1 polymer ?
#
loop_
_entity_poly.entity_id
_entity_poly.type
_entity_poly.pdbx_seq_one_letter_code
_entity_poly.pdbx_strand_id
1 'polypeptide(L)'
;PDLLDISKRNQLYIEKDRTSCGCVNTRIVKDNQTDTKDKIIEKYIPGQSYSISLHISHKSYNIMSINKQIIQKINNSIKLKALLVNIYPSFRDHLFHFIDDILNVFPNLRGFVGLDFIEYKGELFLIEINARYTTSMSLIERCKKKHPLDYKYKKINDYAGKSCQLKLI
;
A
#
# COMPACT_ATOMS: atom_id res chain seq x y z
N PRO A 1 -25.34 28.48 -9.61
CA PRO A 1 -23.99 27.94 -9.41
C PRO A 1 -24.15 26.58 -8.75
N ASP A 2 -23.81 25.53 -9.54
CA ASP A 2 -24.03 24.14 -9.16
C ASP A 2 -23.23 23.78 -7.92
N LEU A 3 -23.88 23.13 -6.94
CA LEU A 3 -23.28 22.58 -5.73
C LEU A 3 -22.07 21.62 -6.02
N LEU A 4 -21.97 21.13 -7.26
CA LEU A 4 -20.84 20.33 -7.79
C LEU A 4 -19.54 21.14 -7.97
N ASP A 5 -19.62 22.46 -8.13
CA ASP A 5 -18.44 23.29 -8.39
C ASP A 5 -17.71 23.75 -7.13
N ILE A 6 -18.41 23.79 -5.99
CA ILE A 6 -17.81 24.16 -4.68
C ILE A 6 -16.95 23.02 -4.13
N SER A 7 -17.31 21.76 -4.42
CA SER A 7 -16.53 20.57 -3.96
C SER A 7 -15.19 20.43 -4.66
N LYS A 8 -15.03 21.01 -5.88
CA LYS A 8 -13.78 20.95 -6.66
C LYS A 8 -12.73 21.97 -6.22
N ARG A 9 -13.14 23.09 -5.61
CA ARG A 9 -12.22 24.21 -5.28
C ARG A 9 -11.23 23.94 -4.16
N ASN A 10 -11.44 22.87 -3.33
CA ASN A 10 -10.54 22.51 -2.22
C ASN A 10 -9.99 21.08 -2.34
N GLN A 11 -10.12 20.44 -3.51
CA GLN A 11 -9.59 19.10 -3.70
C GLN A 11 -8.06 19.14 -3.73
N LEU A 12 -7.44 18.33 -2.88
CA LEU A 12 -5.99 18.10 -2.89
C LEU A 12 -5.66 16.90 -3.77
N TYR A 13 -4.50 16.94 -4.39
CA TYR A 13 -3.97 15.87 -5.23
C TYR A 13 -2.57 15.48 -4.78
N ILE A 14 -2.17 14.27 -5.15
CA ILE A 14 -0.80 13.77 -5.03
C ILE A 14 -0.17 13.85 -6.42
N GLU A 15 0.95 14.54 -6.49
CA GLU A 15 1.86 14.48 -7.64
C GLU A 15 3.02 13.55 -7.29
N LYS A 16 3.32 12.61 -8.16
CA LYS A 16 4.45 11.68 -8.03
C LYS A 16 5.12 11.40 -9.37
N ASP A 17 6.40 11.05 -9.36
CA ASP A 17 7.08 10.61 -10.57
C ASP A 17 6.56 9.24 -11.02
N ARG A 18 6.32 9.05 -12.30
CA ARG A 18 5.80 7.80 -12.88
C ARG A 18 6.72 6.59 -12.64
N THR A 19 8.01 6.81 -12.53
CA THR A 19 9.04 5.77 -12.38
C THR A 19 9.68 5.73 -11.00
N SER A 20 9.25 6.58 -10.05
CA SER A 20 9.80 6.60 -8.70
C SER A 20 9.21 5.51 -7.80
N CYS A 21 9.90 5.22 -6.69
CA CYS A 21 9.41 4.33 -5.64
C CYS A 21 9.67 4.93 -4.26
N GLY A 22 8.97 4.45 -3.22
CA GLY A 22 9.23 4.83 -1.83
C GLY A 22 8.90 6.29 -1.50
N CYS A 23 7.91 6.88 -2.15
CA CYS A 23 7.50 8.28 -2.01
C CYS A 23 8.56 9.31 -2.43
N VAL A 24 9.55 8.92 -3.25
CA VAL A 24 10.52 9.87 -3.80
C VAL A 24 9.78 10.85 -4.73
N ASN A 25 10.08 12.15 -4.59
CA ASN A 25 9.45 13.24 -5.36
C ASN A 25 7.92 13.27 -5.28
N THR A 26 7.34 12.78 -4.18
CA THR A 26 5.90 12.80 -3.94
C THR A 26 5.51 14.05 -3.17
N ARG A 27 4.53 14.80 -3.68
CA ARG A 27 4.04 16.02 -3.03
C ARG A 27 2.53 16.21 -3.13
N ILE A 28 1.98 16.96 -2.16
CA ILE A 28 0.58 17.38 -2.19
C ILE A 28 0.48 18.68 -2.99
N VAL A 29 -0.42 18.73 -3.95
CA VAL A 29 -0.71 19.89 -4.78
C VAL A 29 -2.19 20.26 -4.69
N LYS A 30 -2.52 21.55 -4.89
CA LYS A 30 -3.90 22.07 -4.81
C LYS A 30 -4.61 22.07 -6.16
N ASP A 31 -3.86 21.98 -7.22
CA ASP A 31 -4.40 22.11 -8.56
C ASP A 31 -4.34 20.76 -9.30
N ASN A 32 -5.37 20.53 -10.08
CA ASN A 32 -5.52 19.39 -10.98
C ASN A 32 -4.69 19.66 -12.26
N GLN A 33 -3.37 19.69 -12.13
CA GLN A 33 -2.52 19.68 -13.30
C GLN A 33 -2.70 18.34 -14.01
N THR A 34 -2.78 18.38 -15.34
CA THR A 34 -2.88 17.15 -16.14
C THR A 34 -1.63 16.31 -15.98
N ASP A 35 -1.81 14.97 -15.96
CA ASP A 35 -0.71 14.02 -16.04
C ASP A 35 0.24 14.41 -17.18
N THR A 36 1.52 14.38 -16.89
CA THR A 36 2.56 14.55 -17.91
C THR A 36 3.23 13.20 -18.22
N LYS A 37 4.11 13.18 -19.21
CA LYS A 37 4.87 11.98 -19.54
C LYS A 37 5.60 11.42 -18.34
N ASP A 38 6.09 12.27 -17.44
CA ASP A 38 6.96 11.89 -16.32
C ASP A 38 6.26 11.92 -14.95
N LYS A 39 5.05 12.51 -14.87
CA LYS A 39 4.29 12.71 -13.62
C LYS A 39 2.93 12.03 -13.67
N ILE A 40 2.48 11.57 -12.50
CA ILE A 40 1.12 11.09 -12.25
C ILE A 40 0.48 12.01 -11.24
N ILE A 41 -0.78 12.38 -11.48
CA ILE A 41 -1.60 13.17 -10.56
C ILE A 41 -2.78 12.32 -10.11
N GLU A 42 -2.88 12.09 -8.81
CA GLU A 42 -3.95 11.30 -8.20
C GLU A 42 -4.67 12.11 -7.13
N LYS A 43 -5.93 11.79 -6.88
CA LYS A 43 -6.69 12.40 -5.78
C LYS A 43 -6.02 12.09 -4.43
N TYR A 44 -5.79 13.12 -3.62
CA TYR A 44 -5.29 12.92 -2.25
C TYR A 44 -6.38 12.32 -1.37
N ILE A 45 -6.07 11.21 -0.70
CA ILE A 45 -6.93 10.54 0.27
C ILE A 45 -6.33 10.77 1.67
N PRO A 46 -7.03 11.48 2.59
CA PRO A 46 -6.48 11.85 3.89
C PRO A 46 -6.59 10.71 4.93
N GLY A 47 -6.14 9.51 4.55
CA GLY A 47 -6.20 8.32 5.38
C GLY A 47 -4.84 7.86 5.90
N GLN A 48 -4.84 6.69 6.54
CA GLN A 48 -3.64 6.03 7.01
C GLN A 48 -3.11 5.07 5.95
N SER A 49 -1.82 5.18 5.63
CA SER A 49 -1.16 4.33 4.64
C SER A 49 -0.77 2.97 5.23
N TYR A 50 -1.07 1.93 4.46
CA TYR A 50 -0.75 0.54 4.75
C TYR A 50 -0.18 -0.16 3.54
N SER A 51 0.39 -1.34 3.75
CA SER A 51 0.69 -2.29 2.68
C SER A 51 0.40 -3.72 3.10
N ILE A 52 0.16 -4.58 2.12
CA ILE A 52 0.04 -6.03 2.31
C ILE A 52 1.16 -6.68 1.52
N SER A 53 1.85 -7.63 2.15
CA SER A 53 2.79 -8.52 1.48
C SER A 53 2.09 -9.83 1.17
N LEU A 54 2.02 -10.18 -0.11
CA LEU A 54 1.33 -11.38 -0.61
C LEU A 54 2.29 -12.32 -1.31
N HIS A 55 1.98 -13.61 -1.28
CA HIS A 55 2.43 -14.58 -2.27
C HIS A 55 1.20 -15.15 -2.99
N ILE A 56 1.11 -14.95 -4.30
CA ILE A 56 -0.03 -15.34 -5.14
C ILE A 56 0.35 -16.54 -5.99
N SER A 57 -0.46 -17.59 -5.94
CA SER A 57 -0.38 -18.78 -6.79
C SER A 57 -1.51 -18.81 -7.82
N HIS A 58 -1.61 -19.87 -8.63
CA HIS A 58 -2.65 -19.99 -9.66
C HIS A 58 -4.09 -19.95 -9.13
N LYS A 59 -4.31 -20.43 -7.91
CA LYS A 59 -5.67 -20.63 -7.36
C LYS A 59 -5.87 -20.03 -5.97
N SER A 60 -4.86 -19.39 -5.41
CA SER A 60 -4.92 -18.91 -4.04
C SER A 60 -3.84 -17.87 -3.78
N TYR A 61 -3.99 -17.13 -2.70
CA TYR A 61 -2.93 -16.26 -2.18
C TYR A 61 -2.70 -16.52 -0.68
N ASN A 62 -1.51 -16.17 -0.24
CA ASN A 62 -1.14 -16.13 1.18
C ASN A 62 -0.84 -14.70 1.57
N ILE A 63 -1.48 -14.21 2.62
CA ILE A 63 -1.10 -12.94 3.26
C ILE A 63 0.11 -13.22 4.14
N MET A 64 1.26 -12.70 3.75
CA MET A 64 2.51 -12.87 4.47
C MET A 64 2.63 -11.91 5.64
N SER A 65 2.22 -10.66 5.45
CA SER A 65 2.14 -9.64 6.50
C SER A 65 1.25 -8.48 6.08
N ILE A 66 0.67 -7.81 7.08
CA ILE A 66 0.00 -6.53 6.94
C ILE A 66 0.90 -5.50 7.61
N ASN A 67 1.15 -4.38 6.97
CA ASN A 67 2.14 -3.43 7.40
C ASN A 67 1.55 -2.02 7.42
N LYS A 68 1.96 -1.20 8.40
CA LYS A 68 1.60 0.20 8.49
C LYS A 68 2.77 1.06 8.01
N GLN A 69 2.50 1.99 7.12
CA GLN A 69 3.46 2.95 6.62
C GLN A 69 3.36 4.24 7.43
N ILE A 70 4.46 4.63 8.07
CA ILE A 70 4.55 5.88 8.81
C ILE A 70 5.02 6.96 7.84
N ILE A 71 4.08 7.78 7.43
CA ILE A 71 4.30 8.87 6.49
C ILE A 71 4.59 10.15 7.25
N GLN A 72 5.64 10.85 6.87
CA GLN A 72 5.95 12.20 7.33
C GLN A 72 5.62 13.20 6.22
N LYS A 73 4.86 14.22 6.58
CA LYS A 73 4.59 15.37 5.72
C LYS A 73 5.49 16.53 6.17
N ILE A 74 6.29 17.05 5.25
CA ILE A 74 7.15 18.21 5.47
C ILE A 74 6.78 19.23 4.39
N ASN A 75 6.15 20.33 4.78
CA ASN A 75 5.51 21.25 3.86
C ASN A 75 4.51 20.47 2.96
N ASN A 76 4.73 20.47 1.66
CA ASN A 76 3.91 19.72 0.71
C ASN A 76 4.53 18.35 0.33
N SER A 77 5.74 18.05 0.76
CA SER A 77 6.40 16.77 0.44
C SER A 77 5.93 15.65 1.35
N ILE A 78 5.81 14.46 0.77
CA ILE A 78 5.48 13.22 1.48
C ILE A 78 6.71 12.32 1.48
N LYS A 79 7.07 11.80 2.66
CA LYS A 79 8.19 10.87 2.82
C LYS A 79 7.77 9.68 3.66
N LEU A 80 8.17 8.49 3.24
CA LEU A 80 8.06 7.28 4.06
C LEU A 80 9.16 7.32 5.12
N LYS A 81 8.78 7.41 6.40
CA LYS A 81 9.70 7.48 7.55
C LYS A 81 10.00 6.13 8.17
N ALA A 82 8.98 5.27 8.26
CA ALA A 82 9.13 3.96 8.87
C ALA A 82 8.06 2.98 8.37
N LEU A 83 8.34 1.69 8.53
CA LEU A 83 7.41 0.59 8.33
C LEU A 83 7.23 -0.15 9.65
N LEU A 84 5.99 -0.39 10.06
CA LEU A 84 5.64 -1.37 11.09
C LEU A 84 5.15 -2.62 10.37
N VAL A 85 5.93 -3.68 10.42
CA VAL A 85 5.65 -4.93 9.71
C VAL A 85 4.95 -5.93 10.61
N ASN A 86 4.01 -6.70 10.04
CA ASN A 86 3.23 -7.71 10.72
C ASN A 86 2.35 -7.15 11.84
N ILE A 87 1.56 -6.14 11.51
CA ILE A 87 0.53 -5.56 12.39
C ILE A 87 -0.79 -6.33 12.27
N TYR A 88 -1.71 -6.08 13.21
CA TYR A 88 -3.04 -6.68 13.26
C TYR A 88 -4.11 -5.59 13.27
N PRO A 89 -4.51 -5.05 12.10
CA PRO A 89 -5.46 -3.94 12.03
C PRO A 89 -6.90 -4.40 12.25
N SER A 90 -7.77 -3.48 12.72
CA SER A 90 -9.20 -3.73 12.94
C SER A 90 -9.99 -4.04 11.65
N PHE A 91 -9.57 -3.48 10.53
CA PHE A 91 -10.19 -3.68 9.21
C PHE A 91 -9.76 -4.98 8.49
N ARG A 92 -9.06 -5.87 9.19
CA ARG A 92 -8.49 -7.11 8.63
C ARG A 92 -9.48 -7.93 7.81
N ASP A 93 -10.72 -8.02 8.26
CA ASP A 93 -11.73 -8.87 7.60
C ASP A 93 -12.15 -8.29 6.24
N HIS A 94 -12.04 -6.98 6.02
CA HIS A 94 -12.28 -6.33 4.74
C HIS A 94 -11.15 -6.57 3.72
N LEU A 95 -9.96 -6.99 4.19
CA LEU A 95 -8.81 -7.20 3.30
C LEU A 95 -9.00 -8.35 2.33
N PHE A 96 -9.77 -9.38 2.68
CA PHE A 96 -10.00 -10.51 1.79
C PHE A 96 -10.79 -10.06 0.56
N HIS A 97 -11.89 -9.35 0.74
CA HIS A 97 -12.67 -8.77 -0.35
C HIS A 97 -11.83 -7.80 -1.20
N PHE A 98 -11.07 -6.94 -0.54
CA PHE A 98 -10.18 -5.99 -1.21
C PHE A 98 -9.14 -6.69 -2.09
N ILE A 99 -8.52 -7.77 -1.61
CA ILE A 99 -7.55 -8.55 -2.39
C ILE A 99 -8.27 -9.28 -3.54
N ASP A 100 -9.43 -9.89 -3.29
CA ASP A 100 -10.19 -10.62 -4.30
C ASP A 100 -10.63 -9.70 -5.44
N ASP A 101 -11.08 -8.48 -5.13
CA ASP A 101 -11.44 -7.46 -6.13
C ASP A 101 -10.24 -7.10 -7.02
N ILE A 102 -9.04 -6.91 -6.41
CA ILE A 102 -7.81 -6.65 -7.17
C ILE A 102 -7.46 -7.82 -8.08
N LEU A 103 -7.57 -9.06 -7.57
CA LEU A 103 -7.24 -10.24 -8.36
C LEU A 103 -8.25 -10.51 -9.48
N ASN A 104 -9.50 -10.09 -9.33
CA ASN A 104 -10.49 -10.14 -10.40
C ASN A 104 -10.14 -9.18 -11.55
N VAL A 105 -9.60 -7.99 -11.23
CA VAL A 105 -9.13 -7.02 -12.24
C VAL A 105 -7.80 -7.45 -12.85
N PHE A 106 -6.93 -8.07 -12.06
CA PHE A 106 -5.57 -8.50 -12.48
C PHE A 106 -5.41 -10.03 -12.35
N PRO A 107 -6.12 -10.84 -13.14
CA PRO A 107 -6.19 -12.30 -12.95
C PRO A 107 -4.86 -13.04 -13.21
N ASN A 108 -3.90 -12.36 -13.81
CA ASN A 108 -2.56 -12.92 -14.11
C ASN A 108 -1.48 -12.52 -13.09
N LEU A 109 -1.84 -11.80 -12.03
CA LEU A 109 -0.89 -11.41 -10.99
C LEU A 109 -0.41 -12.65 -10.22
N ARG A 110 0.92 -12.87 -10.14
CA ARG A 110 1.53 -14.08 -9.55
C ARG A 110 2.82 -13.75 -8.79
N GLY A 111 3.19 -14.65 -7.88
CA GLY A 111 4.44 -14.57 -7.12
C GLY A 111 4.34 -13.64 -5.93
N PHE A 112 5.46 -12.99 -5.60
CA PHE A 112 5.51 -12.01 -4.53
C PHE A 112 4.91 -10.68 -5.00
N VAL A 113 3.94 -10.18 -4.26
CA VAL A 113 3.23 -8.94 -4.58
C VAL A 113 3.04 -8.11 -3.32
N GLY A 114 3.42 -6.84 -3.39
CA GLY A 114 3.05 -5.82 -2.42
C GLY A 114 1.86 -5.01 -2.94
N LEU A 115 0.85 -4.81 -2.09
CA LEU A 115 -0.25 -3.88 -2.37
C LEU A 115 -0.14 -2.72 -1.39
N ASP A 116 0.07 -1.50 -1.89
CA ASP A 116 0.03 -0.28 -1.09
C ASP A 116 -1.38 0.32 -1.16
N PHE A 117 -1.94 0.67 -0.02
CA PHE A 117 -3.30 1.19 0.07
C PHE A 117 -3.46 2.18 1.21
N ILE A 118 -4.53 2.97 1.15
CA ILE A 118 -4.94 3.90 2.21
C ILE A 118 -6.26 3.40 2.81
N GLU A 119 -6.31 3.31 4.13
CA GLU A 119 -7.57 3.18 4.86
C GLU A 119 -8.07 4.58 5.22
N TYR A 120 -9.30 4.87 4.82
CA TYR A 120 -9.98 6.11 5.15
C TYR A 120 -11.47 5.88 5.38
N LYS A 121 -11.96 6.18 6.57
CA LYS A 121 -13.37 6.03 7.00
C LYS A 121 -13.93 4.61 6.81
N GLY A 122 -13.10 3.60 7.03
CA GLY A 122 -13.48 2.18 6.90
C GLY A 122 -13.35 1.62 5.48
N GLU A 123 -13.05 2.45 4.49
CA GLU A 123 -12.82 2.03 3.11
C GLU A 123 -11.33 1.88 2.79
N LEU A 124 -11.01 0.96 1.88
CA LEU A 124 -9.65 0.68 1.44
C LEU A 124 -9.46 1.14 -0.01
N PHE A 125 -8.47 1.98 -0.24
CA PHE A 125 -8.16 2.57 -1.54
C PHE A 125 -6.80 2.08 -2.02
N LEU A 126 -6.78 1.30 -3.10
CA LEU A 126 -5.53 0.86 -3.72
C LEU A 126 -4.74 2.04 -4.28
N ILE A 127 -3.45 2.10 -3.96
CA ILE A 127 -2.53 3.14 -4.42
C ILE A 127 -1.52 2.58 -5.41
N GLU A 128 -0.96 1.39 -5.14
CA GLU A 128 0.08 0.81 -5.98
C GLU A 128 0.11 -0.71 -5.86
N ILE A 129 0.39 -1.38 -6.99
CA ILE A 129 0.68 -2.81 -7.05
C ILE A 129 2.17 -2.99 -7.36
N ASN A 130 2.89 -3.56 -6.42
CA ASN A 130 4.32 -3.88 -6.54
C ASN A 130 4.48 -5.37 -6.84
N ALA A 131 4.50 -5.78 -8.10
CA ALA A 131 4.65 -7.18 -8.53
C ALA A 131 6.10 -7.66 -8.37
N ARG A 132 6.64 -7.58 -7.15
CA ARG A 132 8.02 -7.92 -6.78
C ARG A 132 8.16 -8.17 -5.29
N TYR A 133 9.31 -8.69 -4.88
CA TYR A 133 9.71 -8.72 -3.48
C TYR A 133 9.83 -7.29 -2.94
N THR A 134 9.19 -6.99 -1.80
CA THR A 134 9.14 -5.64 -1.21
C THR A 134 9.97 -5.54 0.07
N THR A 135 10.31 -4.32 0.48
CA THR A 135 11.09 -4.08 1.70
C THR A 135 10.44 -4.66 2.96
N SER A 136 9.11 -4.64 3.06
CA SER A 136 8.40 -5.25 4.19
C SER A 136 8.61 -6.77 4.26
N MET A 137 8.74 -7.44 3.13
CA MET A 137 8.97 -8.89 3.08
C MET A 137 10.33 -9.29 3.67
N SER A 138 11.36 -8.45 3.54
CA SER A 138 12.68 -8.71 4.12
C SER A 138 12.68 -8.75 5.66
N LEU A 139 11.62 -8.21 6.29
CA LEU A 139 11.47 -8.20 7.75
C LEU A 139 10.58 -9.33 8.27
N ILE A 140 9.94 -10.12 7.41
CA ILE A 140 8.98 -11.15 7.81
C ILE A 140 9.65 -12.21 8.69
N GLU A 141 10.85 -12.61 8.34
CA GLU A 141 11.60 -13.60 9.12
C GLU A 141 11.85 -13.13 10.56
N ARG A 142 12.22 -11.85 10.71
CA ARG A 142 12.40 -11.23 12.04
C ARG A 142 11.11 -11.20 12.85
N CYS A 143 9.98 -10.93 12.20
CA CYS A 143 8.69 -10.82 12.87
C CYS A 143 8.10 -12.19 13.22
N LYS A 144 8.20 -13.15 12.31
CA LYS A 144 7.46 -14.43 12.36
C LYS A 144 8.34 -15.64 12.55
N LYS A 145 9.66 -15.49 12.52
CA LYS A 145 10.64 -16.61 12.52
C LYS A 145 10.37 -17.63 11.40
N LYS A 146 9.81 -17.15 10.28
CA LYS A 146 9.50 -17.93 9.08
C LYS A 146 10.12 -17.25 7.88
N HIS A 147 10.83 -18.00 7.06
CA HIS A 147 11.42 -17.45 5.84
C HIS A 147 10.32 -17.11 4.82
N PRO A 148 10.43 -15.98 4.07
CA PRO A 148 9.43 -15.62 3.07
C PRO A 148 9.14 -16.71 2.03
N LEU A 149 10.12 -17.53 1.66
CA LEU A 149 9.95 -18.64 0.74
C LEU A 149 9.06 -19.76 1.28
N ASP A 150 8.90 -19.89 2.61
CA ASP A 150 8.01 -20.90 3.20
C ASP A 150 6.55 -20.65 2.82
N TYR A 151 6.18 -19.39 2.53
CA TYR A 151 4.85 -19.03 2.08
C TYR A 151 4.56 -19.50 0.65
N LYS A 152 5.58 -19.79 -0.14
CA LYS A 152 5.45 -20.31 -1.51
C LYS A 152 4.84 -21.72 -1.54
N TYR A 153 5.05 -22.50 -0.50
CA TYR A 153 4.71 -23.92 -0.45
C TYR A 153 3.59 -24.29 0.52
N LYS A 154 3.23 -23.40 1.43
CA LYS A 154 2.22 -23.68 2.46
C LYS A 154 1.12 -22.61 2.45
N LYS A 155 -0.15 -23.04 2.59
CA LYS A 155 -1.25 -22.13 2.91
C LYS A 155 -1.06 -21.69 4.39
N ILE A 156 -0.39 -20.57 4.61
CA ILE A 156 -0.16 -20.05 5.95
C ILE A 156 -0.96 -18.74 6.07
N ASN A 157 -2.18 -18.84 6.58
CA ASN A 157 -2.96 -17.69 7.07
C ASN A 157 -2.56 -17.37 8.52
N ASP A 158 -1.29 -17.52 8.85
CA ASP A 158 -0.80 -17.36 10.21
C ASP A 158 -0.29 -15.94 10.42
N TYR A 159 -1.14 -15.11 11.01
CA TYR A 159 -0.80 -13.77 11.49
C TYR A 159 -0.03 -13.78 12.82
N ALA A 160 0.31 -14.95 13.35
CA ALA A 160 1.07 -15.08 14.58
C ALA A 160 2.48 -14.51 14.40
N GLY A 161 2.99 -13.90 15.46
CA GLY A 161 4.31 -13.32 15.49
C GLY A 161 4.32 -11.89 16.01
N LYS A 162 5.51 -11.37 16.29
CA LYS A 162 5.71 -10.01 16.78
C LYS A 162 5.72 -9.03 15.60
N SER A 163 5.23 -7.82 15.81
CA SER A 163 5.46 -6.73 14.87
C SER A 163 6.92 -6.26 14.95
N CYS A 164 7.48 -5.85 13.82
CA CYS A 164 8.81 -5.30 13.72
C CYS A 164 8.74 -3.90 13.10
N GLN A 165 9.63 -3.01 13.52
CA GLN A 165 9.73 -1.68 12.98
C GLN A 165 11.04 -1.51 12.20
N LEU A 166 10.94 -0.98 10.98
CA LEU A 166 12.05 -0.44 10.20
C LEU A 166 11.92 1.08 10.16
N LYS A 167 12.94 1.78 10.69
CA LYS A 167 13.07 3.23 10.49
C LYS A 167 13.91 3.47 9.24
N LEU A 168 13.42 4.33 8.36
CA LEU A 168 14.17 4.83 7.21
C LEU A 168 14.82 6.15 7.64
N ILE A 169 16.13 6.25 7.47
CA ILE A 169 16.95 7.40 7.85
C ILE A 169 16.91 8.43 6.72
#